data_d93a0e26221aa2127139b0af80eb8e59
#
_entry.id   d93a0e26221aa2127139b0af80eb8e59
#
_cell.length_a   1.000
_cell.length_b   1.000
_cell.length_c   1.000
_cell.angle_alpha   90.00
_cell.angle_beta   90.00
_cell.angle_gamma   90.00
#
_symmetry.space_group_name_H-M   'P 1'
#
loop_
_entity.id
_entity.type
_entity.pdbx_description
1 polymer ?
#
loop_
_entity_poly.entity_id
_entity_poly.type
_entity_poly.pdbx_seq_one_letter_code
_entity_poly.pdbx_strand_id
1 'polypeptide(L)'
;MDLDDKDRTIITMYADDPDISQERIAQAIKLSQPSVAARVSRLRKAGALEKSVGISPLKMGLYLAKVDLASNEPDAILHMFRSCPYFANGFSVSGRHNLCLFFFSESVATLESIVNGHIRSNPSVKEVDFNIVITTERDFVVPARLRSERVEEPPCGMKGDCRRCPSFLEKKCMGCPATGQYQGSFYQP
;
A
#
# COMPACT_ATOMS: atom_id res chain seq x y z
N MET A 1 6.32 -4.96 -24.44
CA MET A 1 5.09 -5.45 -25.10
C MET A 1 4.63 -4.39 -26.08
N ASP A 2 4.33 -4.76 -27.30
CA ASP A 2 3.77 -3.82 -28.27
C ASP A 2 2.22 -3.83 -28.16
N LEU A 3 1.60 -2.64 -28.11
CA LEU A 3 0.16 -2.44 -27.97
C LEU A 3 -0.40 -1.98 -29.33
N ASP A 4 -1.34 -2.73 -29.88
CA ASP A 4 -2.10 -2.27 -31.05
C ASP A 4 -3.24 -1.28 -30.65
N ASP A 5 -3.92 -0.71 -31.63
CA ASP A 5 -4.99 0.29 -31.37
C ASP A 5 -6.18 -0.30 -30.60
N LYS A 6 -6.48 -1.59 -30.82
CA LYS A 6 -7.55 -2.27 -30.07
C LYS A 6 -7.15 -2.50 -28.62
N ASP A 7 -5.88 -2.82 -28.35
CA ASP A 7 -5.37 -2.94 -27.00
C ASP A 7 -5.44 -1.61 -26.24
N ARG A 8 -5.05 -0.50 -26.90
CA ARG A 8 -5.17 0.86 -26.32
C ARG A 8 -6.61 1.21 -26.03
N THR A 9 -7.53 0.89 -26.94
CA THR A 9 -8.97 1.12 -26.73
C THR A 9 -9.50 0.30 -25.55
N ILE A 10 -9.14 -0.98 -25.44
CA ILE A 10 -9.52 -1.83 -24.29
C ILE A 10 -9.03 -1.24 -22.98
N ILE A 11 -7.77 -0.81 -22.92
CA ILE A 11 -7.19 -0.19 -21.70
C ILE A 11 -7.95 1.09 -21.37
N THR A 12 -8.23 1.95 -22.34
CA THR A 12 -8.98 3.20 -22.14
C THR A 12 -10.38 2.94 -21.60
N MET A 13 -11.12 1.98 -22.19
CA MET A 13 -12.46 1.64 -21.75
C MET A 13 -12.48 1.11 -20.29
N TYR A 14 -11.47 0.35 -19.88
CA TYR A 14 -11.33 -0.07 -18.47
C TYR A 14 -10.88 1.07 -17.56
N ALA A 15 -10.13 2.04 -18.06
CA ALA A 15 -9.75 3.22 -17.28
C ALA A 15 -10.96 4.13 -16.99
N ASP A 16 -11.88 4.23 -17.95
CA ASP A 16 -13.12 5.02 -17.82
C ASP A 16 -14.18 4.29 -16.97
N ASP A 17 -14.32 2.97 -17.13
CA ASP A 17 -15.25 2.11 -16.39
C ASP A 17 -14.56 0.77 -16.04
N PRO A 18 -13.99 0.64 -14.83
CA PRO A 18 -13.31 -0.59 -14.39
C PRO A 18 -14.19 -1.85 -14.35
N ASP A 19 -15.51 -1.67 -14.34
CA ASP A 19 -16.49 -2.77 -14.28
C ASP A 19 -17.17 -3.03 -15.63
N ILE A 20 -16.72 -2.37 -16.69
CA ILE A 20 -17.25 -2.59 -18.05
C ILE A 20 -17.18 -4.05 -18.45
N SER A 21 -18.27 -4.56 -19.04
CA SER A 21 -18.32 -5.95 -19.51
C SER A 21 -17.49 -6.13 -20.79
N GLN A 22 -16.86 -7.30 -20.93
CA GLN A 22 -16.13 -7.66 -22.15
C GLN A 22 -17.03 -7.71 -23.39
N GLU A 23 -18.33 -7.94 -23.23
CA GLU A 23 -19.31 -7.89 -24.28
C GLU A 23 -19.47 -6.46 -24.83
N ARG A 24 -19.62 -5.46 -23.94
CA ARG A 24 -19.67 -4.05 -24.36
C ARG A 24 -18.39 -3.60 -25.06
N ILE A 25 -17.23 -4.04 -24.57
CA ILE A 25 -15.94 -3.79 -25.24
C ILE A 25 -15.96 -4.44 -26.64
N ALA A 26 -16.38 -5.70 -26.76
CA ALA A 26 -16.43 -6.43 -28.04
C ALA A 26 -17.28 -5.70 -29.08
N GLN A 27 -18.44 -5.21 -28.69
CA GLN A 27 -19.32 -4.42 -29.53
C GLN A 27 -18.65 -3.10 -29.99
N ALA A 28 -18.01 -2.38 -29.07
CA ALA A 28 -17.37 -1.11 -29.35
C ALA A 28 -16.19 -1.23 -30.34
N ILE A 29 -15.35 -2.27 -30.19
CA ILE A 29 -14.16 -2.46 -31.05
C ILE A 29 -14.38 -3.43 -32.23
N LYS A 30 -15.62 -3.87 -32.43
CA LYS A 30 -16.03 -4.80 -33.52
C LYS A 30 -15.20 -6.07 -33.52
N LEU A 31 -15.10 -6.72 -32.37
CA LEU A 31 -14.49 -8.05 -32.19
C LEU A 31 -15.48 -9.00 -31.53
N SER A 32 -15.18 -10.31 -31.63
CA SER A 32 -15.91 -11.31 -30.83
C SER A 32 -15.50 -11.22 -29.35
N GLN A 33 -16.43 -11.55 -28.43
CA GLN A 33 -16.14 -11.59 -27.00
C GLN A 33 -14.95 -12.51 -26.65
N PRO A 34 -14.78 -13.71 -27.22
CA PRO A 34 -13.60 -14.54 -26.99
C PRO A 34 -12.28 -13.85 -27.39
N SER A 35 -12.30 -13.07 -28.50
CA SER A 35 -11.12 -12.30 -28.92
C SER A 35 -10.77 -11.20 -27.92
N VAL A 36 -11.77 -10.51 -27.37
CA VAL A 36 -11.56 -9.52 -26.29
C VAL A 36 -11.04 -10.21 -25.04
N ALA A 37 -11.62 -11.34 -24.63
CA ALA A 37 -11.17 -12.10 -23.46
C ALA A 37 -9.70 -12.51 -23.58
N ALA A 38 -9.27 -13.00 -24.75
CA ALA A 38 -7.88 -13.36 -25.00
C ALA A 38 -6.93 -12.15 -24.89
N ARG A 39 -7.33 -10.98 -25.44
CA ARG A 39 -6.56 -9.73 -25.33
C ARG A 39 -6.47 -9.24 -23.89
N VAL A 40 -7.57 -9.18 -23.16
CA VAL A 40 -7.61 -8.80 -21.75
C VAL A 40 -6.71 -9.70 -20.90
N SER A 41 -6.76 -11.03 -21.14
CA SER A 41 -5.87 -11.97 -20.45
C SER A 41 -4.39 -11.70 -20.74
N ARG A 42 -4.04 -11.44 -22.01
CA ARG A 42 -2.68 -11.08 -22.41
C ARG A 42 -2.22 -9.77 -21.77
N LEU A 43 -3.06 -8.72 -21.79
CA LEU A 43 -2.77 -7.41 -21.20
C LEU A 43 -2.55 -7.50 -19.69
N ARG A 44 -3.39 -8.28 -18.98
CA ARG A 44 -3.23 -8.54 -17.56
C ARG A 44 -1.94 -9.29 -17.23
N LYS A 45 -1.65 -10.37 -17.95
CA LYS A 45 -0.40 -11.13 -17.77
C LYS A 45 0.86 -10.29 -18.00
N ALA A 46 0.77 -9.30 -18.85
CA ALA A 46 1.88 -8.39 -19.15
C ALA A 46 1.94 -7.16 -18.22
N GLY A 47 1.01 -7.02 -17.24
CA GLY A 47 0.94 -5.86 -16.36
C GLY A 47 0.50 -4.57 -17.05
N ALA A 48 -0.02 -4.65 -18.29
CA ALA A 48 -0.51 -3.48 -19.03
C ALA A 48 -1.96 -3.10 -18.69
N LEU A 49 -2.68 -3.99 -18.02
CA LEU A 49 -4.04 -3.76 -17.50
C LEU A 49 -4.14 -4.36 -16.10
N GLU A 50 -4.17 -3.49 -15.10
CA GLU A 50 -4.27 -3.87 -13.70
C GLU A 50 -5.60 -3.40 -13.11
N LYS A 51 -6.20 -4.22 -12.25
CA LYS A 51 -7.35 -3.84 -11.43
C LYS A 51 -6.93 -3.96 -9.97
N SER A 52 -6.81 -2.83 -9.31
CA SER A 52 -6.54 -2.81 -7.86
C SER A 52 -7.84 -2.69 -7.09
N VAL A 53 -8.03 -3.55 -6.10
CA VAL A 53 -9.14 -3.47 -5.14
C VAL A 53 -8.54 -3.19 -3.77
N GLY A 54 -9.08 -2.19 -3.10
CA GLY A 54 -8.58 -1.76 -1.80
C GLY A 54 -9.43 -0.65 -1.20
N ILE A 55 -8.85 0.08 -0.27
CA ILE A 55 -9.46 1.24 0.37
C ILE A 55 -8.73 2.52 -0.03
N SER A 56 -9.44 3.64 0.01
CA SER A 56 -8.83 4.97 -0.02
C SER A 56 -8.68 5.47 1.42
N PRO A 57 -7.46 5.50 1.99
CA PRO A 57 -7.28 5.84 3.41
C PRO A 57 -7.88 7.18 3.78
N LEU A 58 -7.65 8.23 2.98
CA LEU A 58 -8.15 9.57 3.27
C LEU A 58 -9.68 9.62 3.22
N LYS A 59 -10.34 8.92 2.28
CA LYS A 59 -11.81 8.84 2.22
C LYS A 59 -12.40 8.06 3.41
N MET A 60 -11.64 7.13 3.96
CA MET A 60 -12.02 6.37 5.16
C MET A 60 -11.73 7.12 6.47
N GLY A 61 -11.26 8.37 6.41
CA GLY A 61 -10.90 9.15 7.59
C GLY A 61 -9.61 8.72 8.28
N LEU A 62 -8.76 7.96 7.57
CA LEU A 62 -7.45 7.55 8.06
C LEU A 62 -6.40 8.59 7.66
N TYR A 63 -5.34 8.67 8.44
CA TYR A 63 -4.16 9.44 8.10
C TYR A 63 -3.26 8.65 7.16
N LEU A 64 -2.71 9.35 6.19
CA LEU A 64 -1.72 8.82 5.23
C LEU A 64 -0.40 9.57 5.46
N ALA A 65 0.67 8.85 5.72
CA ALA A 65 2.01 9.39 5.83
C ALA A 65 2.85 9.04 4.62
N LYS A 66 3.66 10.01 4.17
CA LYS A 66 4.75 9.85 3.22
C LYS A 66 6.07 9.95 3.98
N VAL A 67 6.93 8.97 3.82
CA VAL A 67 8.24 8.91 4.48
C VAL A 67 9.31 8.78 3.41
N ASP A 68 10.07 9.85 3.22
CA ASP A 68 11.26 9.81 2.37
C ASP A 68 12.49 9.55 3.25
N LEU A 69 13.35 8.65 2.83
CA LEU A 69 14.52 8.30 3.62
C LEU A 69 15.73 7.92 2.77
N ALA A 70 16.91 8.09 3.35
CA ALA A 70 18.16 7.61 2.80
C ALA A 70 18.66 6.41 3.61
N SER A 71 18.87 5.28 2.95
CA SER A 71 19.38 4.06 3.56
C SER A 71 20.48 3.41 2.75
N ASN A 72 21.41 2.74 3.44
CA ASN A 72 22.42 1.90 2.80
C ASN A 72 21.85 0.53 2.36
N GLU A 73 20.70 0.11 2.92
CA GLU A 73 20.05 -1.18 2.69
C GLU A 73 18.57 -0.99 2.32
N PRO A 74 18.27 -0.31 1.19
CA PRO A 74 16.89 0.03 0.83
C PRO A 74 15.99 -1.20 0.66
N ASP A 75 16.49 -2.27 0.05
CA ASP A 75 15.71 -3.49 -0.19
C ASP A 75 15.34 -4.20 1.11
N ALA A 76 16.21 -4.19 2.11
CA ALA A 76 15.92 -4.77 3.42
C ALA A 76 14.77 -4.03 4.12
N ILE A 77 14.73 -2.70 4.00
CA ILE A 77 13.64 -1.88 4.57
C ILE A 77 12.33 -2.15 3.84
N LEU A 78 12.31 -2.18 2.50
CA LEU A 78 11.10 -2.52 1.74
C LEU A 78 10.58 -3.92 2.10
N HIS A 79 11.49 -4.88 2.22
CA HIS A 79 11.14 -6.24 2.60
C HIS A 79 10.56 -6.32 4.01
N MET A 80 11.12 -5.57 4.97
CA MET A 80 10.64 -5.52 6.35
C MET A 80 9.17 -5.10 6.43
N PHE A 81 8.75 -4.12 5.62
CA PHE A 81 7.37 -3.60 5.66
C PHE A 81 6.38 -4.36 4.77
N ARG A 82 6.83 -5.26 3.91
CA ARG A 82 6.00 -5.95 2.90
C ARG A 82 4.69 -6.54 3.45
N SER A 83 4.71 -7.04 4.68
CA SER A 83 3.56 -7.67 5.33
C SER A 83 3.00 -6.83 6.49
N CYS A 84 3.47 -5.58 6.66
CA CYS A 84 2.98 -4.69 7.71
C CYS A 84 1.57 -4.19 7.36
N PRO A 85 0.57 -4.36 8.25
CA PRO A 85 -0.79 -3.91 7.99
C PRO A 85 -0.93 -2.40 7.77
N TYR A 86 -0.04 -1.60 8.33
CA TYR A 86 0.00 -0.16 8.15
C TYR A 86 0.69 0.30 6.87
N PHE A 87 1.40 -0.60 6.18
CA PHE A 87 2.16 -0.26 4.99
C PHE A 87 1.27 -0.23 3.75
N ALA A 88 1.23 0.92 3.08
CA ALA A 88 0.45 1.12 1.86
C ALA A 88 1.25 0.75 0.61
N ASN A 89 2.43 1.32 0.46
CA ASN A 89 3.33 1.08 -0.68
C ASN A 89 4.73 1.64 -0.40
N GLY A 90 5.71 1.26 -1.22
CA GLY A 90 7.05 1.79 -1.17
C GLY A 90 7.75 1.75 -2.52
N PHE A 91 8.63 2.71 -2.73
CA PHE A 91 9.37 2.89 -3.97
C PHE A 91 10.85 3.07 -3.68
N SER A 92 11.69 2.35 -4.41
CA SER A 92 13.09 2.75 -4.57
C SER A 92 13.14 3.88 -5.58
N VAL A 93 13.78 4.98 -5.23
CA VAL A 93 13.85 6.18 -6.05
C VAL A 93 15.30 6.62 -6.24
N SER A 94 15.59 7.34 -7.32
CA SER A 94 16.89 7.98 -7.51
C SER A 94 16.95 9.29 -6.73
N GLY A 95 18.10 9.60 -6.14
CA GLY A 95 18.32 10.87 -5.46
C GLY A 95 18.89 10.72 -4.05
N ARG A 96 18.90 11.81 -3.28
CA ARG A 96 19.43 11.86 -1.91
C ARG A 96 18.67 10.92 -0.99
N HIS A 97 17.36 10.99 -1.00
CA HIS A 97 16.52 9.95 -0.42
C HIS A 97 16.32 8.87 -1.47
N ASN A 98 16.69 7.65 -1.15
CA ASN A 98 16.59 6.52 -2.08
C ASN A 98 15.39 5.60 -1.84
N LEU A 99 14.55 5.94 -0.85
CA LEU A 99 13.27 5.30 -0.58
C LEU A 99 12.19 6.34 -0.34
N CYS A 100 10.98 6.03 -0.84
CA CYS A 100 9.74 6.73 -0.56
C CYS A 100 8.69 5.70 -0.11
N LEU A 101 8.26 5.78 1.14
CA LEU A 101 7.34 4.82 1.76
C LEU A 101 6.02 5.52 2.11
N PHE A 102 4.91 4.77 2.00
CA PHE A 102 3.60 5.24 2.41
C PHE A 102 3.02 4.32 3.48
N PHE A 103 2.52 4.94 4.54
CA PHE A 103 1.84 4.26 5.65
C PHE A 103 0.50 4.91 5.92
N PHE A 104 -0.48 4.14 6.40
CA PHE A 104 -1.76 4.67 6.81
C PHE A 104 -2.18 4.11 8.18
N SER A 105 -2.92 4.91 8.95
CA SER A 105 -3.41 4.54 10.29
C SER A 105 -4.55 5.44 10.74
N GLU A 106 -5.27 5.02 11.76
CA GLU A 106 -6.28 5.82 12.47
C GLU A 106 -5.68 7.00 13.26
N SER A 107 -4.36 7.01 13.47
CA SER A 107 -3.68 7.99 14.32
C SER A 107 -2.33 8.39 13.75
N VAL A 108 -2.08 9.70 13.69
CA VAL A 108 -0.76 10.26 13.33
C VAL A 108 0.31 9.79 14.31
N ALA A 109 0.00 9.72 15.62
CA ALA A 109 0.94 9.28 16.63
C ALA A 109 1.37 7.81 16.43
N THR A 110 0.47 6.95 15.92
CA THR A 110 0.82 5.58 15.52
C THR A 110 1.80 5.58 14.34
N LEU A 111 1.55 6.40 13.31
CA LEU A 111 2.46 6.53 12.16
C LEU A 111 3.84 7.02 12.59
N GLU A 112 3.89 8.01 13.46
CA GLU A 112 5.15 8.51 14.03
C GLU A 112 5.87 7.44 14.86
N SER A 113 5.13 6.66 15.66
CA SER A 113 5.70 5.55 16.44
C SER A 113 6.30 4.46 15.55
N ILE A 114 5.67 4.14 14.42
CA ILE A 114 6.20 3.21 13.42
C ILE A 114 7.50 3.76 12.85
N VAL A 115 7.53 5.02 12.43
CA VAL A 115 8.72 5.64 11.86
C VAL A 115 9.86 5.69 12.88
N ASN A 116 9.58 6.10 14.12
CA ASN A 116 10.58 6.15 15.19
C ASN A 116 11.12 4.76 15.54
N GLY A 117 10.23 3.80 15.73
CA GLY A 117 10.59 2.46 16.21
C GLY A 117 11.22 1.55 15.16
N HIS A 118 10.93 1.76 13.86
CA HIS A 118 11.38 0.84 12.80
C HIS A 118 12.34 1.49 11.82
N ILE A 119 12.17 2.78 11.53
CA ILE A 119 12.96 3.48 10.51
C ILE A 119 14.08 4.26 11.16
N ARG A 120 13.78 5.22 12.04
CA ARG A 120 14.82 6.05 12.68
C ARG A 120 15.75 5.26 13.61
N SER A 121 15.26 4.16 14.19
CA SER A 121 16.08 3.26 15.01
C SER A 121 16.95 2.29 14.18
N ASN A 122 16.75 2.21 12.86
CA ASN A 122 17.49 1.29 12.00
C ASN A 122 18.87 1.90 11.66
N PRO A 123 19.98 1.19 11.97
CA PRO A 123 21.32 1.73 11.77
C PRO A 123 21.69 1.94 10.28
N SER A 124 21.00 1.31 9.34
CA SER A 124 21.20 1.53 7.91
C SER A 124 20.59 2.84 7.41
N VAL A 125 19.71 3.47 8.20
CA VAL A 125 19.01 4.72 7.84
C VAL A 125 19.81 5.92 8.30
N LYS A 126 19.99 6.88 7.39
CA LYS A 126 20.75 8.12 7.64
C LYS A 126 19.88 9.35 7.83
N GLU A 127 18.87 9.46 7.00
CA GLU A 127 17.98 10.63 6.96
C GLU A 127 16.55 10.16 6.80
N VAL A 128 15.60 10.87 7.43
CA VAL A 128 14.17 10.55 7.37
C VAL A 128 13.36 11.84 7.38
N ASP A 129 12.58 12.05 6.34
CA ASP A 129 11.54 13.07 6.27
C ASP A 129 10.17 12.41 6.42
N PHE A 130 9.46 12.79 7.47
CA PHE A 130 8.11 12.29 7.76
C PHE A 130 7.09 13.39 7.49
N ASN A 131 6.15 13.12 6.60
CA ASN A 131 5.13 14.07 6.18
C ASN A 131 3.73 13.42 6.23
N ILE A 132 2.73 14.17 6.69
CA ILE A 132 1.33 13.76 6.59
C ILE A 132 0.77 14.28 5.29
N VAL A 133 0.16 13.41 4.50
CA VAL A 133 -0.54 13.77 3.27
C VAL A 133 -1.86 14.44 3.62
N ILE A 134 -2.04 15.68 3.17
CA ILE A 134 -3.25 16.47 3.45
C ILE A 134 -4.37 16.12 2.47
N THR A 135 -4.03 15.96 1.19
CA THR A 135 -5.01 15.66 0.13
C THR A 135 -4.38 14.90 -1.02
N THR A 136 -5.19 14.27 -1.83
CA THR A 136 -4.78 13.61 -3.07
C THR A 136 -5.67 14.09 -4.21
N GLU A 137 -5.08 14.36 -5.37
CA GLU A 137 -5.81 14.76 -6.58
C GLU A 137 -6.64 13.59 -7.14
N ARG A 138 -6.07 12.40 -7.11
CA ARG A 138 -6.75 11.16 -7.50
C ARG A 138 -6.80 10.20 -6.32
N ASP A 139 -7.71 9.24 -6.38
CA ASP A 139 -7.83 8.23 -5.35
C ASP A 139 -6.51 7.45 -5.18
N PHE A 140 -5.99 7.47 -3.98
CA PHE A 140 -4.87 6.64 -3.58
C PHE A 140 -5.45 5.36 -2.96
N VAL A 141 -5.57 4.32 -3.78
CA VAL A 141 -6.13 3.03 -3.38
C VAL A 141 -5.02 2.12 -2.88
N VAL A 142 -5.18 1.60 -1.67
CA VAL A 142 -4.23 0.67 -1.06
C VAL A 142 -4.90 -0.68 -0.79
N PRO A 143 -4.26 -1.81 -1.14
CA PRO A 143 -4.73 -3.12 -0.72
C PRO A 143 -4.71 -3.18 0.81
N ALA A 144 -5.86 -3.38 1.43
CA ALA A 144 -5.96 -3.48 2.88
C ALA A 144 -6.57 -4.82 3.29
N ARG A 145 -5.87 -5.54 4.15
CA ARG A 145 -6.40 -6.72 4.83
C ARG A 145 -6.94 -6.29 6.18
N LEU A 146 -8.24 -6.04 6.25
CA LEU A 146 -8.91 -5.56 7.46
C LEU A 146 -9.20 -6.70 8.45
N ARG A 147 -9.10 -7.93 7.99
CA ARG A 147 -9.17 -9.14 8.79
C ARG A 147 -7.94 -10.00 8.51
N SER A 148 -7.24 -10.40 9.55
CA SER A 148 -6.09 -11.31 9.42
C SER A 148 -6.08 -12.28 10.61
N GLU A 149 -5.55 -13.48 10.39
CA GLU A 149 -5.21 -14.36 11.50
C GLU A 149 -4.16 -13.69 12.38
N ARG A 150 -4.32 -13.82 13.69
CA ARG A 150 -3.36 -13.29 14.65
C ARG A 150 -2.06 -14.08 14.57
N VAL A 151 -0.97 -13.36 14.59
CA VAL A 151 0.38 -13.91 14.69
C VAL A 151 1.01 -13.53 16.04
N GLU A 152 1.94 -14.34 16.52
CA GLU A 152 2.61 -14.08 17.79
C GLU A 152 3.58 -12.91 17.68
N GLU A 153 4.30 -12.82 16.56
CA GLU A 153 5.28 -11.76 16.30
C GLU A 153 4.80 -10.81 15.19
N PRO A 154 5.08 -9.50 15.30
CA PRO A 154 4.79 -8.56 14.23
C PRO A 154 5.45 -8.95 12.91
N PRO A 155 4.74 -8.87 11.76
CA PRO A 155 5.29 -9.31 10.46
C PRO A 155 6.51 -8.51 9.99
N CYS A 156 6.75 -7.33 10.56
CA CYS A 156 7.94 -6.52 10.32
C CYS A 156 9.18 -7.00 11.09
N GLY A 157 9.08 -8.09 11.85
CA GLY A 157 10.20 -8.65 12.62
C GLY A 157 10.63 -7.80 13.81
N MET A 158 9.82 -6.82 14.22
CA MET A 158 10.11 -6.01 15.39
C MET A 158 10.10 -6.89 16.65
N LYS A 159 11.24 -7.00 17.29
CA LYS A 159 11.37 -7.64 18.59
C LYS A 159 10.98 -6.62 19.67
N GLY A 160 9.75 -6.69 20.13
CA GLY A 160 9.29 -5.83 21.21
C GLY A 160 7.88 -6.22 21.66
N ASP A 161 7.68 -6.18 22.98
CA ASP A 161 6.36 -6.38 23.57
C ASP A 161 5.70 -5.01 23.69
N CYS A 162 4.60 -4.77 22.97
CA CYS A 162 3.83 -3.53 23.09
C CYS A 162 3.45 -3.21 24.54
N ARG A 163 3.24 -4.22 25.38
CA ARG A 163 2.94 -4.07 26.81
C ARG A 163 4.06 -3.37 27.61
N ARG A 164 5.27 -3.31 27.07
CA ARG A 164 6.43 -2.61 27.63
C ARG A 164 6.84 -1.38 26.84
N CYS A 165 6.18 -1.11 25.72
CA CYS A 165 6.49 0.04 24.86
C CYS A 165 5.86 1.32 25.44
N PRO A 166 6.63 2.38 25.72
CA PRO A 166 6.08 3.63 26.24
C PRO A 166 5.01 4.23 25.33
N SER A 167 5.23 4.26 24.02
CA SER A 167 4.26 4.79 23.05
C SER A 167 2.92 4.03 23.08
N PHE A 168 2.95 2.72 23.32
CA PHE A 168 1.74 1.92 23.42
C PHE A 168 1.04 2.13 24.77
N LEU A 169 1.78 2.14 25.87
CA LEU A 169 1.25 2.36 27.22
C LEU A 169 0.62 3.75 27.37
N GLU A 170 1.21 4.76 26.73
CA GLU A 170 0.71 6.13 26.69
C GLU A 170 -0.41 6.34 25.63
N LYS A 171 -0.87 5.27 24.99
CA LYS A 171 -1.90 5.30 23.92
C LYS A 171 -1.54 6.18 22.72
N LYS A 172 -0.26 6.44 22.50
CA LYS A 172 0.26 7.13 21.32
C LYS A 172 0.39 6.19 20.10
N CYS A 173 0.51 4.90 20.34
CA CYS A 173 0.55 3.87 19.31
C CYS A 173 -0.58 2.87 19.53
N MET A 174 -1.34 2.57 18.48
CA MET A 174 -2.45 1.61 18.53
C MET A 174 -1.98 0.14 18.59
N GLY A 175 -0.69 -0.13 18.53
CA GLY A 175 -0.14 -1.47 18.47
C GLY A 175 -0.23 -2.07 17.05
N CYS A 176 0.20 -3.32 16.89
CA CYS A 176 0.21 -3.98 15.61
C CYS A 176 -1.12 -4.73 15.35
N PRO A 177 -1.85 -4.44 14.26
CA PRO A 177 -3.11 -5.14 13.94
C PRO A 177 -2.95 -6.63 13.71
N ALA A 178 -1.75 -7.08 13.31
CA ALA A 178 -1.47 -8.50 13.10
C ALA A 178 -1.29 -9.30 14.41
N THR A 179 -1.12 -8.61 15.54
CA THR A 179 -0.95 -9.26 16.85
C THR A 179 -2.18 -9.01 17.74
N GLY A 180 -2.28 -9.72 18.85
CA GLY A 180 -3.37 -9.54 19.82
C GLY A 180 -3.31 -8.24 20.64
N GLN A 181 -2.40 -7.31 20.32
CA GLN A 181 -2.13 -6.10 21.11
C GLN A 181 -2.65 -4.81 20.43
N TYR A 182 -3.38 -4.93 19.33
CA TYR A 182 -4.00 -3.79 18.67
C TYR A 182 -5.15 -3.19 19.51
N GLN A 183 -5.16 -1.87 19.66
CA GLN A 183 -6.14 -1.10 20.45
C GLN A 183 -7.02 -0.20 19.58
N GLY A 184 -6.83 -0.20 18.26
CA GLY A 184 -7.65 0.56 17.32
C GLY A 184 -8.97 -0.14 16.99
N SER A 185 -9.76 0.49 16.15
CA SER A 185 -11.08 0.00 15.72
C SER A 185 -11.15 -0.38 14.24
N PHE A 186 -10.17 0.05 13.45
CA PHE A 186 -10.21 -0.12 12.00
C PHE A 186 -9.92 -1.56 11.55
N TYR A 187 -8.98 -2.23 12.18
CA TYR A 187 -8.67 -3.64 11.92
C TYR A 187 -9.41 -4.53 12.93
N GLN A 188 -9.91 -5.66 12.43
CA GLN A 188 -10.54 -6.66 13.29
C GLN A 188 -9.74 -7.97 13.22
N PRO A 189 -9.61 -8.68 14.37
CA PRO A 189 -8.97 -10.00 14.41
C PRO A 189 -9.83 -11.07 13.72
#